data_72e636e86fcdb303ce5ab2c4f8187781
#
_entry.id   72e636e86fcdb303ce5ab2c4f8187781
#
_cell.length_a   1.000
_cell.length_b   1.000
_cell.length_c   1.000
_cell.angle_alpha   90.00
_cell.angle_beta   90.00
_cell.angle_gamma   90.00
#
_symmetry.space_group_name_H-M   'P 1'
#
loop_
_entity.id
_entity.type
_entity.pdbx_description
1 polymer ?
#
loop_
_entity_poly.entity_id
_entity_poly.type
_entity_poly.pdbx_seq_one_letter_code
_entity_poly.pdbx_strand_id
1 'polypeptide(L)'
;MRFQETAPWSLHRPLGAGQFCTNPGLLLALDQPSLENFVTSAVTALRESSAQTMLSPAIHNAYQHSTVCIAHNKHVETLAQGIGSDDPNTCRAVLYATNATAFLADPNLHEEMFGAASLLVRCRDEQELLRVLHHLEGQLTATLHFTDADLPLARKLLPVLERKAGRILANGWPTGVEVCHAMVHGGPYPATSDARGSSVGTLSINRFLRPVCFQNYPDNLLPDALKNVNPLGILRLIDGVSTNKVLGI
;
A
#
# COMPACT_ATOMS: atom_id res chain seq x y z
N MET A 1 -18.61 5.93 1.45
CA MET A 1 -17.62 6.54 2.37
C MET A 1 -17.83 8.04 2.36
N ARG A 2 -18.01 8.64 3.52
CA ARG A 2 -18.02 10.12 3.62
C ARG A 2 -16.58 10.53 3.89
N PHE A 3 -15.95 11.17 2.92
CA PHE A 3 -14.62 11.74 3.14
C PHE A 3 -14.76 12.87 4.18
N GLN A 4 -14.25 12.66 5.39
CA GLN A 4 -14.00 13.78 6.29
C GLN A 4 -12.88 14.64 5.71
N GLU A 5 -12.88 15.94 6.05
CA GLU A 5 -11.78 16.88 5.80
C GLU A 5 -10.52 16.49 6.59
N THR A 6 -10.03 15.27 6.39
CA THR A 6 -8.68 14.89 6.79
C THR A 6 -7.71 15.60 5.86
N ALA A 7 -6.53 15.94 6.37
CA ALA A 7 -5.49 16.74 5.71
C ALA A 7 -5.53 16.65 4.18
N PRO A 8 -5.59 17.77 3.47
CA PRO A 8 -5.95 17.78 2.06
C PRO A 8 -5.06 16.80 1.29
N TRP A 9 -5.69 15.92 0.55
CA TRP A 9 -5.04 14.91 -0.31
C TRP A 9 -3.87 15.48 -1.13
N SER A 10 -3.95 16.75 -1.50
CA SER A 10 -2.91 17.51 -2.17
C SER A 10 -1.59 17.63 -1.42
N LEU A 11 -1.58 17.64 -0.08
CA LEU A 11 -0.35 17.78 0.70
C LEU A 11 0.54 16.53 0.66
N HIS A 12 -0.02 15.37 0.29
CA HIS A 12 0.74 14.11 0.24
C HIS A 12 1.22 13.74 -1.16
N ARG A 13 0.71 14.40 -2.22
CA ARG A 13 1.04 14.08 -3.61
C ARG A 13 2.34 14.70 -4.14
N PRO A 14 2.66 15.97 -3.84
CA PRO A 14 3.83 16.59 -4.44
C PRO A 14 5.15 16.09 -3.85
N LEU A 15 5.15 15.49 -2.65
CA LEU A 15 6.39 15.06 -2.01
C LEU A 15 7.14 14.05 -2.90
N GLY A 16 8.38 14.36 -3.27
CA GLY A 16 9.23 13.49 -4.07
C GLY A 16 8.66 13.12 -5.45
N ALA A 17 7.86 13.99 -6.06
CA ALA A 17 7.17 13.75 -7.34
C ALA A 17 6.26 12.50 -7.33
N GLY A 18 5.74 12.11 -6.16
CA GLY A 18 4.93 10.89 -5.99
C GLY A 18 5.72 9.58 -6.12
N GLN A 19 7.04 9.61 -6.11
CA GLN A 19 7.89 8.43 -6.27
C GLN A 19 8.05 7.66 -4.95
N PHE A 20 6.93 7.24 -4.39
CA PHE A 20 6.87 6.40 -3.19
C PHE A 20 6.15 5.10 -3.52
N CYS A 21 6.68 3.99 -3.03
CA CYS A 21 6.08 2.66 -3.18
C CYS A 21 4.64 2.56 -2.62
N THR A 22 4.25 3.48 -1.76
CA THR A 22 2.91 3.59 -1.17
C THR A 22 2.19 4.87 -1.59
N ASN A 23 2.59 5.49 -2.69
CA ASN A 23 1.81 6.60 -3.25
C ASN A 23 0.39 6.10 -3.60
N PRO A 24 -0.69 6.85 -3.23
CA PRO A 24 -2.05 6.42 -3.50
C PRO A 24 -2.38 6.50 -4.99
N GLY A 25 -1.94 5.51 -5.77
CA GLY A 25 -2.17 5.42 -7.22
C GLY A 25 -3.62 5.09 -7.56
N LEU A 26 -4.32 4.33 -6.70
CA LEU A 26 -5.70 3.91 -6.92
C LEU A 26 -6.60 4.40 -5.79
N LEU A 27 -7.71 5.06 -6.16
CA LEU A 27 -8.73 5.55 -5.25
C LEU A 27 -10.06 4.87 -5.62
N LEU A 28 -10.65 4.11 -4.68
CA LEU A 28 -11.94 3.46 -4.89
C LEU A 28 -13.00 4.17 -4.06
N ALA A 29 -14.10 4.57 -4.67
CA ALA A 29 -15.17 5.29 -3.97
C ALA A 29 -16.56 4.87 -4.42
N LEU A 30 -17.51 4.89 -3.50
CA LEU A 30 -18.94 4.80 -3.85
C LEU A 30 -19.33 6.11 -4.55
N ASP A 31 -20.03 5.98 -5.68
CA ASP A 31 -20.49 7.12 -6.48
C ASP A 31 -21.72 7.76 -5.80
N GLN A 32 -21.44 8.64 -4.86
CA GLN A 32 -22.43 9.35 -4.01
C GLN A 32 -22.18 10.85 -4.06
N PRO A 33 -23.17 11.69 -3.74
CA PRO A 33 -23.00 13.16 -3.74
C PRO A 33 -21.81 13.66 -2.91
N SER A 34 -21.48 12.98 -1.81
CA SER A 34 -20.31 13.32 -0.97
C SER A 34 -18.96 13.11 -1.69
N LEU A 35 -18.88 12.26 -2.72
CA LEU A 35 -17.69 12.08 -3.51
C LEU A 35 -17.36 13.33 -4.30
N GLU A 36 -18.35 14.06 -4.78
CA GLU A 36 -18.13 15.29 -5.58
C GLU A 36 -17.44 16.40 -4.76
N ASN A 37 -17.70 16.48 -3.46
CA ASN A 37 -17.00 17.41 -2.57
C ASN A 37 -15.50 17.06 -2.48
N PHE A 38 -15.18 15.78 -2.35
CA PHE A 38 -13.79 15.30 -2.36
C PHE A 38 -13.13 15.60 -3.72
N VAL A 39 -13.79 15.27 -4.84
CA VAL A 39 -13.28 15.49 -6.19
C VAL A 39 -13.01 16.98 -6.41
N THR A 40 -13.96 17.85 -6.06
CA THR A 40 -13.81 19.30 -6.19
C THR A 40 -12.60 19.82 -5.41
N SER A 41 -12.45 19.40 -4.17
CA SER A 41 -11.31 19.81 -3.33
C SER A 41 -9.98 19.27 -3.87
N ALA A 42 -9.95 18.02 -4.31
CA ALA A 42 -8.77 17.39 -4.90
C ALA A 42 -8.36 18.07 -6.21
N VAL A 43 -9.32 18.38 -7.09
CA VAL A 43 -9.10 19.08 -8.36
C VAL A 43 -8.55 20.50 -8.12
N THR A 44 -9.14 21.24 -7.19
CA THR A 44 -8.68 22.58 -6.84
C THR A 44 -7.24 22.57 -6.39
N ALA A 45 -6.94 21.75 -5.40
CA ALA A 45 -5.61 21.66 -4.84
C ALA A 45 -4.56 21.12 -5.84
N LEU A 46 -4.97 20.21 -6.75
CA LEU A 46 -4.07 19.65 -7.74
C LEU A 46 -3.71 20.67 -8.82
N ARG A 47 -4.66 21.50 -9.25
CA ARG A 47 -4.42 22.55 -10.24
C ARG A 47 -3.41 23.61 -9.77
N GLU A 48 -3.28 23.80 -8.47
CA GLU A 48 -2.31 24.71 -7.85
C GLU A 48 -0.94 24.07 -7.62
N SER A 49 -0.82 22.74 -7.79
CA SER A 49 0.42 22.01 -7.53
C SER A 49 1.43 22.23 -8.67
N SER A 50 2.65 22.63 -8.33
CA SER A 50 3.75 22.77 -9.29
C SER A 50 4.32 21.41 -9.70
N ALA A 51 4.85 21.37 -10.93
CA ALA A 51 5.63 20.22 -11.40
C ALA A 51 6.85 19.99 -10.49
N GLN A 52 7.27 18.72 -10.38
CA GLN A 52 8.41 18.31 -9.56
C GLN A 52 9.37 17.45 -10.37
N THR A 53 10.67 17.55 -10.06
CA THR A 53 11.71 16.79 -10.73
C THR A 53 11.67 15.33 -10.29
N MET A 54 11.67 14.41 -11.23
CA MET A 54 11.77 12.98 -10.99
C MET A 54 13.24 12.54 -10.88
N LEU A 55 13.47 11.39 -10.24
CA LEU A 55 14.80 10.89 -9.88
C LEU A 55 15.71 10.68 -11.10
N SER A 56 15.15 10.22 -12.23
CA SER A 56 15.93 9.94 -13.44
C SER A 56 15.10 10.14 -14.70
N PRO A 57 15.76 10.36 -15.86
CA PRO A 57 15.08 10.40 -17.16
C PRO A 57 14.29 9.12 -17.47
N ALA A 58 14.79 7.96 -17.06
CA ALA A 58 14.10 6.69 -17.32
C ALA A 58 12.76 6.60 -16.58
N ILE A 59 12.73 6.99 -15.29
CA ILE A 59 11.49 7.02 -14.50
C ILE A 59 10.52 8.07 -15.05
N HIS A 60 11.04 9.25 -15.40
CA HIS A 60 10.23 10.29 -16.03
C HIS A 60 9.58 9.80 -17.34
N ASN A 61 10.34 9.17 -18.23
CA ASN A 61 9.81 8.65 -19.49
C ASN A 61 8.75 7.56 -19.26
N ALA A 62 8.97 6.66 -18.28
CA ALA A 62 7.99 5.65 -17.91
C ALA A 62 6.69 6.29 -17.38
N TYR A 63 6.81 7.29 -16.51
CA TYR A 63 5.66 8.04 -16.00
C TYR A 63 4.89 8.73 -17.13
N GLN A 64 5.58 9.42 -18.04
CA GLN A 64 4.98 10.09 -19.21
C GLN A 64 4.25 9.08 -20.10
N HIS A 65 4.88 7.94 -20.38
CA HIS A 65 4.25 6.87 -21.17
C HIS A 65 2.95 6.39 -20.52
N SER A 66 3.01 6.02 -19.23
CA SER A 66 1.84 5.51 -18.50
C SER A 66 0.69 6.53 -18.45
N THR A 67 1.00 7.80 -18.15
CA THR A 67 -0.03 8.85 -18.08
C THR A 67 -0.66 9.14 -19.44
N VAL A 68 0.12 9.10 -20.51
CA VAL A 68 -0.39 9.24 -21.89
C VAL A 68 -1.30 8.07 -22.26
N CYS A 69 -0.89 6.82 -21.96
CA CYS A 69 -1.72 5.65 -22.22
C CYS A 69 -3.07 5.73 -21.51
N ILE A 70 -3.07 6.10 -20.24
CA ILE A 70 -4.30 6.26 -19.44
C ILE A 70 -5.17 7.41 -19.98
N ALA A 71 -4.57 8.57 -20.33
CA ALA A 71 -5.32 9.72 -20.87
C ALA A 71 -6.00 9.42 -22.22
N HIS A 72 -5.45 8.52 -23.04
CA HIS A 72 -6.05 8.13 -24.31
C HIS A 72 -7.11 7.02 -24.20
N ASN A 73 -7.30 6.46 -23.01
CA ASN A 73 -8.32 5.45 -22.78
C ASN A 73 -9.72 6.09 -22.85
N LYS A 74 -10.57 5.60 -23.75
CA LYS A 74 -11.93 6.14 -24.00
C LYS A 74 -12.88 6.08 -22.80
N HIS A 75 -12.52 5.30 -21.77
CA HIS A 75 -13.30 5.14 -20.55
C HIS A 75 -12.71 5.90 -19.35
N VAL A 76 -11.69 6.71 -19.60
CA VAL A 76 -11.02 7.52 -18.58
C VAL A 76 -11.21 8.99 -18.86
N GLU A 77 -11.58 9.72 -17.82
CA GLU A 77 -11.66 11.17 -17.81
C GLU A 77 -10.44 11.75 -17.05
N THR A 78 -9.83 12.78 -17.60
CA THR A 78 -8.83 13.58 -16.88
C THR A 78 -9.52 14.65 -16.06
N LEU A 79 -9.61 14.49 -14.75
CA LEU A 79 -10.28 15.44 -13.85
C LEU A 79 -9.47 16.72 -13.65
N ALA A 80 -8.16 16.58 -13.46
CA ALA A 80 -7.26 17.72 -13.29
C ALA A 80 -5.81 17.36 -13.58
N GLN A 81 -5.03 18.39 -13.93
CA GLN A 81 -3.58 18.34 -14.02
C GLN A 81 -2.99 19.52 -13.26
N GLY A 82 -1.82 19.31 -12.64
CA GLY A 82 -1.03 20.38 -12.02
C GLY A 82 -0.34 21.29 -13.04
N ILE A 83 0.35 22.30 -12.52
CA ILE A 83 1.12 23.27 -13.32
C ILE A 83 2.31 22.53 -13.95
N GLY A 84 2.53 22.72 -15.25
CA GLY A 84 3.69 22.19 -15.96
C GLY A 84 4.96 23.01 -15.68
N SER A 85 6.10 22.46 -16.08
CA SER A 85 7.40 23.16 -16.12
C SER A 85 8.15 22.74 -17.38
N ASP A 86 9.00 23.63 -17.89
CA ASP A 86 9.91 23.37 -19.00
C ASP A 86 11.25 22.77 -18.50
N ASP A 87 11.43 22.65 -17.17
CA ASP A 87 12.62 22.05 -16.60
C ASP A 87 12.72 20.55 -16.94
N PRO A 88 13.93 20.02 -17.18
CA PRO A 88 14.10 18.65 -17.59
C PRO A 88 13.66 17.65 -16.48
N ASN A 89 13.10 16.54 -16.92
CA ASN A 89 12.62 15.45 -16.06
C ASN A 89 11.56 15.85 -15.02
N THR A 90 10.83 16.94 -15.26
CA THR A 90 9.73 17.34 -14.38
C THR A 90 8.43 16.66 -14.79
N CYS A 91 7.65 16.22 -13.80
CA CYS A 91 6.31 15.71 -14.01
C CYS A 91 5.28 16.61 -13.34
N ARG A 92 4.13 16.77 -13.99
CA ARG A 92 2.96 17.38 -13.36
C ARG A 92 2.09 16.31 -12.71
N ALA A 93 1.47 16.64 -11.60
CA ALA A 93 0.51 15.77 -10.95
C ALA A 93 -0.75 15.62 -11.81
N VAL A 94 -1.39 14.44 -11.79
CA VAL A 94 -2.62 14.19 -12.56
C VAL A 94 -3.59 13.32 -11.77
N LEU A 95 -4.89 13.64 -11.91
CA LEU A 95 -5.99 12.84 -11.37
C LEU A 95 -6.89 12.43 -12.53
N TYR A 96 -7.06 11.13 -12.67
CA TYR A 96 -7.98 10.52 -13.61
C TYR A 96 -9.20 9.94 -12.90
N ALA A 97 -10.29 9.72 -13.64
CA ALA A 97 -11.45 9.00 -13.18
C ALA A 97 -11.94 7.99 -14.21
N THR A 98 -12.47 6.88 -13.72
CA THR A 98 -13.17 5.86 -14.48
C THR A 98 -14.28 5.25 -13.64
N ASN A 99 -15.08 4.36 -14.21
CA ASN A 99 -16.06 3.57 -13.45
C ASN A 99 -15.57 2.13 -13.24
N ALA A 100 -16.16 1.44 -12.27
CA ALA A 100 -15.76 0.08 -11.92
C ALA A 100 -15.96 -0.91 -13.08
N THR A 101 -16.95 -0.72 -13.94
CA THR A 101 -17.18 -1.61 -15.10
C THR A 101 -16.03 -1.53 -16.10
N ALA A 102 -15.58 -0.32 -16.43
CA ALA A 102 -14.44 -0.11 -17.33
C ALA A 102 -13.13 -0.60 -16.68
N PHE A 103 -12.94 -0.30 -15.39
CA PHE A 103 -11.77 -0.76 -14.64
C PHE A 103 -11.65 -2.29 -14.68
N LEU A 104 -12.73 -3.01 -14.39
CA LEU A 104 -12.72 -4.48 -14.38
C LEU A 104 -12.53 -5.10 -15.78
N ALA A 105 -12.89 -4.39 -16.84
CA ALA A 105 -12.83 -4.88 -18.21
C ALA A 105 -11.49 -4.63 -18.91
N ASP A 106 -10.70 -3.67 -18.45
CA ASP A 106 -9.46 -3.24 -19.10
C ASP A 106 -8.24 -3.38 -18.18
N PRO A 107 -7.39 -4.40 -18.39
CA PRO A 107 -6.18 -4.61 -17.60
C PRO A 107 -5.20 -3.43 -17.62
N ASN A 108 -5.18 -2.60 -18.65
CA ASN A 108 -4.30 -1.44 -18.72
C ASN A 108 -4.61 -0.40 -17.63
N LEU A 109 -5.83 -0.40 -17.08
CA LEU A 109 -6.22 0.47 -15.97
C LEU A 109 -5.69 -0.01 -14.61
N HIS A 110 -5.12 -1.21 -14.55
CA HIS A 110 -4.51 -1.78 -13.35
C HIS A 110 -3.01 -1.48 -13.25
N GLU A 111 -2.41 -1.03 -14.36
CA GLU A 111 -0.98 -0.75 -14.41
C GLU A 111 -0.60 0.44 -13.51
N GLU A 112 0.53 0.31 -12.81
CA GLU A 112 1.05 1.36 -11.93
C GLU A 112 1.54 2.56 -12.74
N MET A 113 1.08 3.75 -12.39
CA MET A 113 1.66 5.02 -12.84
C MET A 113 2.63 5.52 -11.77
N PHE A 114 3.90 5.11 -11.82
CA PHE A 114 4.88 5.44 -10.79
C PHE A 114 5.26 6.92 -10.79
N GLY A 115 4.60 7.70 -9.95
CA GLY A 115 4.74 9.16 -9.88
C GLY A 115 3.50 9.83 -9.30
N ALA A 116 3.35 11.13 -9.54
CA ALA A 116 2.26 11.94 -9.02
C ALA A 116 0.92 11.74 -9.78
N ALA A 117 0.53 10.50 -10.05
CA ALA A 117 -0.71 10.16 -10.72
C ALA A 117 -1.64 9.33 -9.82
N SER A 118 -2.96 9.49 -10.00
CA SER A 118 -3.96 8.62 -9.38
C SER A 118 -5.15 8.41 -10.30
N LEU A 119 -5.75 7.23 -10.20
CA LEU A 119 -6.99 6.86 -10.87
C LEU A 119 -8.10 6.69 -9.83
N LEU A 120 -9.15 7.48 -9.93
CA LEU A 120 -10.39 7.33 -9.16
C LEU A 120 -11.32 6.35 -9.88
N VAL A 121 -11.67 5.25 -9.22
CA VAL A 121 -12.66 4.29 -9.70
C VAL A 121 -13.97 4.51 -8.96
N ARG A 122 -14.99 4.96 -9.68
CA ARG A 122 -16.35 5.18 -9.17
C ARG A 122 -17.11 3.87 -9.17
N CYS A 123 -17.57 3.43 -8.01
CA CYS A 123 -18.38 2.23 -7.82
C CYS A 123 -19.82 2.64 -7.50
N ARG A 124 -20.79 2.10 -8.23
CA ARG A 124 -22.22 2.43 -8.07
C ARG A 124 -22.78 2.01 -6.71
N ASP A 125 -22.27 0.89 -6.19
CA ASP A 125 -22.75 0.28 -4.95
C ASP A 125 -21.65 -0.54 -4.24
N GLU A 126 -21.97 -1.04 -3.05
CA GLU A 126 -21.06 -1.88 -2.24
C GLU A 126 -20.65 -3.18 -2.96
N GLN A 127 -21.53 -3.76 -3.76
CA GLN A 127 -21.24 -5.01 -4.47
C GLN A 127 -20.20 -4.77 -5.57
N GLU A 128 -20.33 -3.66 -6.27
CA GLU A 128 -19.35 -3.27 -7.30
C GLU A 128 -18.00 -2.94 -6.68
N LEU A 129 -17.98 -2.22 -5.56
CA LEU A 129 -16.76 -1.95 -4.78
C LEU A 129 -16.06 -3.25 -4.35
N LEU A 130 -16.82 -4.21 -3.80
CA LEU A 130 -16.29 -5.52 -3.41
C LEU A 130 -15.74 -6.30 -4.62
N ARG A 131 -16.41 -6.27 -5.78
CA ARG A 131 -15.90 -6.91 -6.99
C ARG A 131 -14.58 -6.32 -7.43
N VAL A 132 -14.44 -4.99 -7.43
CA VAL A 132 -13.17 -4.32 -7.73
C VAL A 132 -12.09 -4.77 -6.75
N LEU A 133 -12.35 -4.73 -5.43
CA LEU A 133 -11.39 -5.16 -4.42
C LEU A 133 -10.96 -6.62 -4.56
N HIS A 134 -11.89 -7.53 -4.89
CA HIS A 134 -11.56 -8.92 -5.15
C HIS A 134 -10.68 -9.11 -6.39
N HIS A 135 -10.88 -8.25 -7.39
CA HIS A 135 -10.13 -8.29 -8.65
C HIS A 135 -8.69 -7.78 -8.50
N LEU A 136 -8.45 -6.83 -7.60
CA LEU A 136 -7.11 -6.29 -7.38
C LEU A 136 -6.09 -7.40 -7.03
N GLU A 137 -4.89 -7.23 -7.51
CA GLU A 137 -3.72 -8.01 -7.10
C GLU A 137 -3.23 -7.58 -5.71
N GLY A 138 -2.13 -8.19 -5.23
CA GLY A 138 -1.50 -7.82 -3.96
C GLY A 138 -1.00 -6.38 -3.95
N GLN A 139 -1.20 -5.71 -2.82
CA GLN A 139 -0.82 -4.31 -2.59
C GLN A 139 0.08 -4.20 -1.36
N LEU A 140 0.95 -3.18 -1.30
CA LEU A 140 1.71 -2.88 -0.08
C LEU A 140 0.81 -2.33 1.01
N THR A 141 -0.11 -1.44 0.64
CA THR A 141 -0.98 -0.75 1.59
C THR A 141 -2.40 -0.63 1.09
N ALA A 142 -3.35 -0.63 2.01
CA ALA A 142 -4.72 -0.22 1.76
C ALA A 142 -5.17 0.74 2.87
N THR A 143 -5.82 1.84 2.50
CA THR A 143 -6.39 2.77 3.46
C THR A 143 -7.90 2.83 3.31
N LEU A 144 -8.60 2.72 4.42
CA LEU A 144 -10.04 2.99 4.52
C LEU A 144 -10.23 4.38 5.10
N HIS A 145 -10.85 5.29 4.34
CA HIS A 145 -11.35 6.57 4.86
C HIS A 145 -12.83 6.42 5.15
N PHE A 146 -13.22 6.49 6.41
CA PHE A 146 -14.59 6.22 6.85
C PHE A 146 -14.96 7.02 8.12
N THR A 147 -16.24 7.20 8.34
CA THR A 147 -16.84 7.72 9.57
C THR A 147 -17.51 6.59 10.33
N ASP A 148 -18.03 6.85 11.53
CA ASP A 148 -18.76 5.86 12.31
C ASP A 148 -19.98 5.29 11.56
N ALA A 149 -20.60 6.09 10.70
CA ALA A 149 -21.72 5.65 9.87
C ALA A 149 -21.33 4.60 8.83
N ASP A 150 -20.06 4.56 8.46
CA ASP A 150 -19.52 3.63 7.43
C ASP A 150 -18.96 2.33 8.05
N LEU A 151 -18.96 2.19 9.38
CA LEU A 151 -18.42 1.00 10.07
C LEU A 151 -19.00 -0.34 9.57
N PRO A 152 -20.32 -0.46 9.26
CA PRO A 152 -20.85 -1.70 8.71
C PRO A 152 -20.22 -2.09 7.38
N LEU A 153 -19.95 -1.12 6.50
CA LEU A 153 -19.26 -1.36 5.24
C LEU A 153 -17.77 -1.67 5.47
N ALA A 154 -17.09 -0.91 6.31
CA ALA A 154 -15.69 -1.13 6.64
C ALA A 154 -15.44 -2.56 7.15
N ARG A 155 -16.36 -3.10 7.99
CA ARG A 155 -16.30 -4.49 8.47
C ARG A 155 -16.45 -5.52 7.36
N LYS A 156 -17.22 -5.23 6.31
CA LYS A 156 -17.34 -6.12 5.14
C LYS A 156 -16.09 -6.10 4.26
N LEU A 157 -15.44 -4.92 4.16
CA LEU A 157 -14.25 -4.74 3.32
C LEU A 157 -12.99 -5.33 3.96
N LEU A 158 -12.86 -5.24 5.29
CA LEU A 158 -11.66 -5.62 6.03
C LEU A 158 -11.15 -7.04 5.69
N PRO A 159 -11.97 -8.12 5.69
CA PRO A 159 -11.49 -9.46 5.36
C PRO A 159 -10.96 -9.60 3.92
N VAL A 160 -11.40 -8.75 2.99
CA VAL A 160 -10.88 -8.70 1.63
C VAL A 160 -9.53 -7.99 1.62
N LEU A 161 -9.42 -6.86 2.30
CA LEU A 161 -8.20 -6.07 2.37
C LEU A 161 -7.05 -6.82 3.07
N GLU A 162 -7.33 -7.60 4.11
CA GLU A 162 -6.36 -8.47 4.79
C GLU A 162 -5.70 -9.47 3.83
N ARG A 163 -6.42 -9.90 2.79
CA ARG A 163 -5.88 -10.78 1.76
C ARG A 163 -5.16 -10.06 0.62
N LYS A 164 -5.32 -8.74 0.55
CA LYS A 164 -4.80 -7.92 -0.56
C LYS A 164 -3.66 -7.00 -0.17
N ALA A 165 -3.51 -6.64 1.10
CA ALA A 165 -2.50 -5.66 1.52
C ALA A 165 -1.74 -6.12 2.76
N GLY A 166 -0.45 -5.78 2.82
CA GLY A 166 0.38 -6.07 3.98
C GLY A 166 0.20 -5.08 5.12
N ARG A 167 -0.25 -3.85 4.83
CA ARG A 167 -0.54 -2.82 5.83
C ARG A 167 -1.89 -2.17 5.55
N ILE A 168 -2.76 -2.17 6.55
CA ILE A 168 -4.09 -1.56 6.46
C ILE A 168 -4.14 -0.35 7.39
N LEU A 169 -4.56 0.79 6.87
CA LEU A 169 -4.66 2.06 7.60
C LEU A 169 -6.12 2.50 7.70
N ALA A 170 -6.40 3.29 8.73
CA ALA A 170 -7.69 3.96 8.91
C ALA A 170 -7.48 5.48 8.91
N ASN A 171 -8.21 6.19 8.05
CA ASN A 171 -8.28 7.66 8.01
C ASN A 171 -6.93 8.37 7.91
N GLY A 172 -5.94 7.74 7.25
CA GLY A 172 -4.60 8.28 7.04
C GLY A 172 -4.10 8.00 5.64
N TRP A 173 -3.05 8.71 5.23
CA TRP A 173 -2.37 8.46 3.95
C TRP A 173 -1.14 7.60 4.15
N PRO A 174 -0.86 6.60 3.28
CA PRO A 174 0.13 5.55 3.55
C PRO A 174 1.57 5.94 3.23
N THR A 175 1.88 7.21 2.99
CA THR A 175 3.19 7.69 2.53
C THR A 175 4.33 7.54 3.54
N GLY A 176 4.03 7.48 4.84
CA GLY A 176 5.02 7.28 5.90
C GLY A 176 5.14 5.83 6.34
N VAL A 177 6.36 5.42 6.76
CA VAL A 177 6.61 4.12 7.39
C VAL A 177 7.33 4.36 8.71
N GLU A 178 6.68 3.98 9.82
CA GLU A 178 7.30 4.01 11.14
C GLU A 178 8.08 2.71 11.38
N VAL A 179 9.32 2.82 11.86
CA VAL A 179 10.14 1.65 12.19
C VAL A 179 9.80 1.18 13.60
N CYS A 180 8.97 0.16 13.70
CA CYS A 180 8.54 -0.42 14.98
C CYS A 180 8.40 -1.96 14.89
N HIS A 181 8.11 -2.61 16.03
CA HIS A 181 7.96 -4.07 16.10
C HIS A 181 6.77 -4.59 15.29
N ALA A 182 5.69 -3.83 15.21
CA ALA A 182 4.47 -4.24 14.51
C ALA A 182 4.44 -3.83 13.02
N MET A 183 5.46 -3.12 12.54
CA MET A 183 5.45 -2.63 11.16
C MET A 183 5.62 -3.77 10.18
N VAL A 184 4.72 -3.80 9.20
CA VAL A 184 4.83 -4.63 8.00
C VAL A 184 4.85 -3.71 6.77
N HIS A 185 5.96 -3.70 6.06
CA HIS A 185 6.08 -3.14 4.71
C HIS A 185 6.35 -4.27 3.74
N GLY A 186 5.29 -4.88 3.30
CA GLY A 186 5.22 -6.10 2.49
C GLY A 186 3.82 -6.26 1.92
N GLY A 187 3.47 -7.48 1.53
CA GLY A 187 2.13 -7.78 1.02
C GLY A 187 2.13 -9.02 0.14
N PRO A 188 0.96 -9.46 -0.32
CA PRO A 188 0.85 -10.58 -1.25
C PRO A 188 1.49 -10.23 -2.61
N TYR A 189 1.90 -11.25 -3.36
CA TYR A 189 2.36 -11.06 -4.74
C TYR A 189 1.26 -10.35 -5.57
N PRO A 190 1.61 -9.40 -6.45
CA PRO A 190 2.94 -8.96 -6.86
C PRO A 190 3.55 -7.83 -6.02
N ALA A 191 2.91 -7.38 -4.93
CA ALA A 191 3.45 -6.31 -4.09
C ALA A 191 4.85 -6.62 -3.56
N THR A 192 5.12 -7.90 -3.23
CA THR A 192 6.46 -8.40 -2.88
C THR A 192 6.72 -9.77 -3.47
N SER A 193 8.00 -10.12 -3.63
CA SER A 193 8.44 -11.47 -4.02
C SER A 193 8.41 -12.47 -2.86
N ASP A 194 8.39 -12.01 -1.60
CA ASP A 194 8.23 -12.83 -0.40
C ASP A 194 7.14 -12.24 0.50
N ALA A 195 5.93 -12.81 0.37
CA ALA A 195 4.75 -12.36 1.11
C ALA A 195 4.81 -12.64 2.63
N ARG A 196 5.79 -13.42 3.10
CA ARG A 196 5.97 -13.74 4.53
C ARG A 196 6.88 -12.76 5.25
N GLY A 197 7.55 -11.89 4.50
CA GLY A 197 8.53 -10.97 5.01
C GLY A 197 8.02 -9.53 5.14
N SER A 198 8.85 -8.71 5.76
CA SER A 198 8.71 -7.26 5.80
C SER A 198 10.04 -6.63 5.40
N SER A 199 10.03 -5.53 4.63
CA SER A 199 11.26 -4.79 4.30
C SER A 199 11.63 -3.75 5.36
N VAL A 200 10.70 -3.40 6.27
CA VAL A 200 10.88 -2.41 7.33
C VAL A 200 10.34 -2.94 8.65
N GLY A 201 10.89 -2.45 9.75
CA GLY A 201 10.52 -2.87 11.10
C GLY A 201 11.37 -4.03 11.61
N THR A 202 11.13 -4.44 12.86
CA THR A 202 11.94 -5.47 13.54
C THR A 202 11.86 -6.82 12.82
N LEU A 203 10.71 -7.16 12.26
CA LEU A 203 10.52 -8.43 11.55
C LEU A 203 11.32 -8.54 10.24
N SER A 204 11.89 -7.44 9.74
CA SER A 204 12.74 -7.45 8.54
C SER A 204 13.98 -8.33 8.69
N ILE A 205 14.44 -8.58 9.90
CA ILE A 205 15.56 -9.48 10.21
C ILE A 205 15.31 -10.90 9.71
N ASN A 206 14.06 -11.36 9.69
CA ASN A 206 13.69 -12.72 9.27
C ASN A 206 14.10 -13.02 7.81
N ARG A 207 14.25 -12.00 6.97
CA ARG A 207 14.72 -12.15 5.58
C ARG A 207 16.16 -12.61 5.47
N PHE A 208 16.94 -12.43 6.54
CA PHE A 208 18.36 -12.78 6.61
C PHE A 208 18.61 -14.03 7.46
N LEU A 209 17.55 -14.61 8.02
CA LEU A 209 17.62 -15.80 8.87
C LEU A 209 17.15 -17.04 8.11
N ARG A 210 17.73 -18.18 8.49
CA ARG A 210 17.26 -19.50 8.08
C ARG A 210 17.23 -20.44 9.28
N PRO A 211 16.29 -21.37 9.33
CA PRO A 211 16.28 -22.39 10.37
C PRO A 211 17.45 -23.37 10.20
N VAL A 212 17.99 -23.85 11.31
CA VAL A 212 18.95 -24.95 11.39
C VAL A 212 18.44 -25.95 12.43
N CYS A 213 18.40 -27.23 12.06
CA CYS A 213 18.02 -28.31 12.96
C CYS A 213 19.26 -29.07 13.43
N PHE A 214 19.35 -29.36 14.73
CA PHE A 214 20.31 -30.27 15.34
C PHE A 214 19.57 -31.54 15.77
N GLN A 215 19.95 -32.68 15.22
CA GLN A 215 19.34 -33.98 15.56
C GLN A 215 20.39 -34.92 16.16
N ASN A 216 20.09 -35.50 17.32
CA ASN A 216 20.99 -36.40 18.06
C ASN A 216 22.37 -35.78 18.36
N TYR A 217 22.39 -34.44 18.54
CA TYR A 217 23.61 -33.69 18.75
C TYR A 217 23.94 -33.60 20.25
N PRO A 218 25.19 -33.85 20.68
CA PRO A 218 25.56 -33.77 22.09
C PRO A 218 25.34 -32.38 22.67
N ASP A 219 24.74 -32.25 23.85
CA ASP A 219 24.37 -30.99 24.49
C ASP A 219 25.58 -30.06 24.68
N ASN A 220 26.75 -30.62 25.01
CA ASN A 220 27.99 -29.85 25.20
C ASN A 220 28.54 -29.20 23.90
N LEU A 221 28.11 -29.66 22.75
CA LEU A 221 28.48 -29.09 21.44
C LEU A 221 27.43 -28.17 20.86
N LEU A 222 26.26 -28.09 21.49
CA LEU A 222 25.19 -27.15 21.04
C LEU A 222 25.57 -25.70 21.34
N PRO A 223 25.08 -24.75 20.50
CA PRO A 223 25.11 -23.33 20.85
C PRO A 223 24.42 -23.06 22.19
N ASP A 224 24.88 -22.08 22.95
CA ASP A 224 24.35 -21.79 24.29
C ASP A 224 22.84 -21.56 24.32
N ALA A 225 22.27 -20.99 23.26
CA ALA A 225 20.83 -20.79 23.12
C ALA A 225 20.02 -22.09 23.10
N LEU A 226 20.65 -23.24 22.75
CA LEU A 226 20.00 -24.55 22.60
C LEU A 226 20.38 -25.56 23.70
N LYS A 227 21.37 -25.24 24.55
CA LYS A 227 21.78 -26.13 25.65
C LYS A 227 20.64 -26.35 26.64
N ASN A 228 20.55 -27.58 27.17
CA ASN A 228 19.51 -27.96 28.14
C ASN A 228 19.51 -27.03 29.37
N VAL A 229 20.67 -26.64 29.88
CA VAL A 229 20.84 -25.77 31.04
C VAL A 229 20.43 -24.32 30.84
N ASN A 230 20.17 -23.91 29.58
CA ASN A 230 19.77 -22.53 29.22
C ASN A 230 20.66 -21.45 29.85
N PRO A 231 21.97 -21.42 29.58
CA PRO A 231 22.90 -20.53 30.25
C PRO A 231 22.60 -19.03 29.96
N LEU A 232 21.89 -18.73 28.89
CA LEU A 232 21.46 -17.37 28.51
C LEU A 232 20.15 -16.92 29.17
N GLY A 233 19.44 -17.82 29.88
CA GLY A 233 18.14 -17.51 30.50
C GLY A 233 17.06 -17.08 29.54
N ILE A 234 17.20 -17.38 28.23
CA ILE A 234 16.28 -16.91 27.19
C ILE A 234 14.98 -17.73 27.15
N LEU A 235 13.91 -17.10 26.69
CA LEU A 235 12.65 -17.77 26.42
C LEU A 235 12.80 -18.71 25.20
N ARG A 236 12.43 -19.96 25.35
CA ARG A 236 12.50 -21.00 24.33
C ARG A 236 11.17 -21.71 24.17
N LEU A 237 10.93 -22.30 23.02
CA LEU A 237 9.80 -23.18 22.78
C LEU A 237 10.24 -24.63 22.98
N ILE A 238 9.69 -25.28 23.98
CA ILE A 238 10.00 -26.71 24.32
C ILE A 238 8.69 -27.48 24.26
N ASP A 239 8.61 -28.45 23.36
CA ASP A 239 7.40 -29.25 23.11
C ASP A 239 6.14 -28.40 22.92
N GLY A 240 6.29 -27.25 22.24
CA GLY A 240 5.19 -26.31 21.99
C GLY A 240 4.89 -25.34 23.14
N VAL A 241 5.62 -25.41 24.27
CA VAL A 241 5.42 -24.55 25.44
C VAL A 241 6.55 -23.52 25.56
N SER A 242 6.22 -22.24 25.64
CA SER A 242 7.20 -21.17 25.88
C SER A 242 7.66 -21.19 27.33
N THR A 243 8.98 -21.35 27.54
CA THR A 243 9.58 -21.41 28.88
C THR A 243 11.03 -20.96 28.87
N ASN A 244 11.51 -20.42 29.99
CA ASN A 244 12.93 -20.12 30.22
C ASN A 244 13.60 -21.15 31.16
N LYS A 245 12.86 -22.21 31.55
CA LYS A 245 13.37 -23.24 32.47
C LYS A 245 14.47 -24.09 31.84
N VAL A 246 15.28 -24.66 32.69
CA VAL A 246 16.22 -25.75 32.37
C VAL A 246 15.41 -26.99 31.97
N LEU A 247 15.86 -27.68 30.91
CA LEU A 247 15.33 -29.01 30.61
C LEU A 247 15.86 -29.98 31.66
N GLY A 248 14.96 -30.59 32.44
CA GLY A 248 15.32 -31.72 33.27
C GLY A 248 15.68 -32.93 32.38
N ILE A 249 16.84 -33.48 32.61
CA ILE A 249 17.24 -34.79 32.06
C ILE A 249 16.48 -35.88 32.78
#